data_ca7fa3acdb452f827e006ed1b45e67e5
#
_entry.id   ca7fa3acdb452f827e006ed1b45e67e5
#
_cell.length_a   1.000
_cell.length_b   1.000
_cell.length_c   1.000
_cell.angle_alpha   90.00
_cell.angle_beta   90.00
_cell.angle_gamma   90.00
#
_symmetry.space_group_name_H-M   'P 1'
#
loop_
_entity.id
_entity.type
_entity.pdbx_description
1 polymer ?
#
loop_
_entity_poly.entity_id
_entity_poly.type
_entity_poly.pdbx_seq_one_letter_code
_entity_poly.pdbx_strand_id
1 'polypeptide(L)'
;MRIIKNKKNLIFKMKKFLSKRSILVGALALVLGFIVSSCSRDKDDDTIYTAKLQVQHHSNNSRNSIANGSVTYRDANGNKRKIYLRSGMSESISFEVNKGFKSFVEVKATDIYGNLFVKWTVTKTYTGARVQNWSTNFTSYTGQGITDSYKETVK
;
A
#
# COMPACT_ATOMS: atom_id res chain seq x y z
N MET A 1 75.02 -2.78 -24.69
CA MET A 1 74.30 -1.68 -24.03
C MET A 1 72.79 -1.60 -24.35
N ARG A 2 72.17 -2.48 -25.16
CA ARG A 2 70.73 -2.46 -25.52
C ARG A 2 69.81 -3.26 -24.55
N ILE A 3 70.33 -4.26 -23.82
CA ILE A 3 69.56 -5.17 -22.98
C ILE A 3 69.07 -4.52 -21.67
N ILE A 4 69.82 -3.55 -21.12
CA ILE A 4 69.48 -2.86 -19.84
C ILE A 4 68.33 -1.87 -20.00
N LYS A 5 68.18 -1.23 -21.19
CA LYS A 5 67.09 -0.30 -21.45
C LYS A 5 65.71 -0.98 -21.50
N ASN A 6 65.66 -2.21 -22.02
CA ASN A 6 64.39 -2.97 -22.10
C ASN A 6 63.86 -3.44 -20.73
N LYS A 7 64.76 -3.81 -19.79
CA LYS A 7 64.34 -4.22 -18.43
C LYS A 7 63.73 -3.08 -17.66
N LYS A 8 64.28 -1.85 -17.73
CA LYS A 8 63.71 -0.69 -17.04
C LYS A 8 62.34 -0.30 -17.58
N ASN A 9 62.09 -0.39 -18.86
CA ASN A 9 60.81 -0.11 -19.47
C ASN A 9 59.75 -1.18 -19.12
N LEU A 10 60.14 -2.44 -18.97
CA LEU A 10 59.24 -3.49 -18.57
C LEU A 10 58.79 -3.35 -17.10
N ILE A 11 59.71 -3.02 -16.20
CA ILE A 11 59.42 -2.79 -14.77
C ILE A 11 58.55 -1.56 -14.60
N PHE A 12 58.75 -0.52 -15.37
CA PHE A 12 57.91 0.72 -15.31
C PHE A 12 56.49 0.47 -15.83
N LYS A 13 56.31 -0.35 -16.87
CA LYS A 13 55.00 -0.78 -17.37
C LYS A 13 54.25 -1.68 -16.37
N MET A 14 54.98 -2.61 -15.71
CA MET A 14 54.37 -3.46 -14.70
C MET A 14 53.93 -2.66 -13.45
N LYS A 15 54.72 -1.69 -12.99
CA LYS A 15 54.32 -0.82 -11.84
C LYS A 15 53.07 0.02 -12.18
N LYS A 16 52.95 0.52 -13.44
CA LYS A 16 51.77 1.26 -13.89
C LYS A 16 50.51 0.37 -13.98
N PHE A 17 50.66 -0.90 -14.29
CA PHE A 17 49.57 -1.85 -14.42
C PHE A 17 49.06 -2.31 -13.03
N LEU A 18 49.97 -2.53 -12.07
CA LEU A 18 49.65 -2.87 -10.68
C LEU A 18 48.92 -1.70 -9.94
N SER A 19 49.36 -0.44 -10.20
CA SER A 19 48.73 0.75 -9.65
C SER A 19 47.28 0.89 -10.12
N LYS A 20 47.00 0.66 -11.43
CA LYS A 20 45.62 0.74 -11.96
C LYS A 20 44.71 -0.35 -11.44
N ARG A 21 45.22 -1.58 -11.22
CA ARG A 21 44.43 -2.69 -10.64
C ARG A 21 44.12 -2.44 -9.17
N SER A 22 45.06 -1.89 -8.40
CA SER A 22 44.82 -1.56 -6.98
C SER A 22 43.78 -0.47 -6.80
N ILE A 23 43.73 0.54 -7.69
CA ILE A 23 42.70 1.58 -7.66
C ILE A 23 41.36 1.01 -8.02
N LEU A 24 41.29 0.07 -8.96
CA LEU A 24 40.02 -0.55 -9.37
C LEU A 24 39.44 -1.45 -8.28
N VAL A 25 40.28 -2.20 -7.57
CA VAL A 25 39.87 -3.04 -6.44
C VAL A 25 39.43 -2.19 -5.25
N GLY A 26 40.14 -1.08 -4.97
CA GLY A 26 39.75 -0.12 -3.93
C GLY A 26 38.42 0.57 -4.23
N ALA A 27 38.17 0.98 -5.49
CA ALA A 27 36.91 1.57 -5.90
C ALA A 27 35.74 0.56 -5.84
N LEU A 28 35.99 -0.70 -6.20
CA LEU A 28 34.97 -1.76 -6.10
C LEU A 28 34.62 -2.06 -4.64
N ALA A 29 35.59 -2.10 -3.73
CA ALA A 29 35.37 -2.28 -2.30
C ALA A 29 34.59 -1.13 -1.67
N LEU A 30 34.81 0.11 -2.08
CA LEU A 30 34.04 1.28 -1.65
C LEU A 30 32.59 1.21 -2.14
N VAL A 31 32.35 0.83 -3.39
CA VAL A 31 31.00 0.69 -3.93
C VAL A 31 30.22 -0.42 -3.21
N LEU A 32 30.87 -1.56 -2.94
CA LEU A 32 30.25 -2.65 -2.17
C LEU A 32 29.99 -2.26 -0.70
N GLY A 33 30.88 -1.45 -0.11
CA GLY A 33 30.68 -0.92 1.25
C GLY A 33 29.45 -0.02 1.36
N PHE A 34 29.18 0.81 0.36
CA PHE A 34 27.96 1.64 0.32
C PHE A 34 26.68 0.85 0.11
N ILE A 35 26.73 -0.26 -0.63
CA ILE A 35 25.57 -1.13 -0.85
C ILE A 35 25.21 -1.85 0.46
N VAL A 36 26.19 -2.28 1.25
CA VAL A 36 25.94 -3.00 2.51
C VAL A 36 25.49 -2.03 3.64
N SER A 37 25.96 -0.78 3.66
CA SER A 37 25.52 0.21 4.65
C SER A 37 24.14 0.79 4.38
N SER A 38 23.59 0.64 3.15
CA SER A 38 22.22 1.04 2.84
C SER A 38 21.17 -0.02 3.21
N CYS A 39 21.60 -1.23 3.64
CA CYS A 39 20.70 -2.32 4.05
C CYS A 39 20.29 -2.32 5.52
N SER A 40 20.70 -1.35 6.33
CA SER A 40 20.16 -1.17 7.68
C SER A 40 19.08 -0.09 7.75
N ARG A 41 18.19 -0.06 6.75
CA ARG A 41 16.88 0.57 6.93
C ARG A 41 16.08 -0.34 7.84
N ASP A 42 15.60 0.20 8.93
CA ASP A 42 14.65 -0.45 9.82
C ASP A 42 13.56 -1.09 8.96
N LYS A 43 13.49 -2.43 9.00
CA LYS A 43 12.53 -3.23 8.20
C LYS A 43 11.07 -2.91 8.52
N ASP A 44 10.82 -2.02 9.48
CA ASP A 44 9.49 -1.61 9.89
C ASP A 44 8.88 -0.47 9.04
N ASP A 45 9.69 0.29 8.29
CA ASP A 45 9.18 1.42 7.49
C ASP A 45 8.66 1.01 6.10
N ASP A 46 9.06 -0.15 5.57
CA ASP A 46 8.63 -0.63 4.25
C ASP A 46 7.44 -1.62 4.31
N THR A 47 6.75 -1.70 5.44
CA THR A 47 5.58 -2.57 5.56
C THR A 47 4.44 -2.06 4.70
N ILE A 48 4.09 -2.81 3.65
CA ILE A 48 2.94 -2.54 2.79
C ILE A 48 1.68 -3.15 3.42
N TYR A 49 0.62 -2.40 3.38
CA TYR A 49 -0.70 -2.82 3.87
C TYR A 49 -1.69 -2.85 2.72
N THR A 50 -2.66 -3.76 2.80
CA THR A 50 -3.79 -3.82 1.88
C THR A 50 -5.03 -3.29 2.58
N ALA A 51 -5.56 -2.18 2.08
CA ALA A 51 -6.85 -1.63 2.47
C ALA A 51 -7.95 -2.23 1.59
N LYS A 52 -9.06 -2.66 2.19
CA LYS A 52 -10.21 -3.24 1.49
C LYS A 52 -11.52 -2.64 1.99
N LEU A 53 -12.32 -2.13 1.08
CA LEU A 53 -13.71 -1.71 1.28
C LEU A 53 -14.66 -2.71 0.63
N GLN A 54 -15.66 -3.14 1.36
CA GLN A 54 -16.76 -3.97 0.86
C GLN A 54 -18.07 -3.23 1.14
N VAL A 55 -18.93 -3.13 0.12
CA VAL A 55 -20.26 -2.52 0.21
C VAL A 55 -21.25 -3.49 -0.40
N GLN A 56 -22.23 -3.91 0.38
CA GLN A 56 -23.25 -4.86 -0.07
C GLN A 56 -24.63 -4.38 0.37
N HIS A 57 -25.58 -4.45 -0.53
CA HIS A 57 -26.99 -4.25 -0.23
C HIS A 57 -27.79 -5.48 -0.66
N HIS A 58 -28.47 -6.10 0.30
CA HIS A 58 -29.36 -7.22 0.07
C HIS A 58 -30.80 -6.80 0.33
N SER A 59 -31.65 -7.06 -0.65
CA SER A 59 -33.09 -6.89 -0.49
C SER A 59 -33.71 -8.11 0.14
N ASN A 60 -34.57 -7.91 1.10
CA ASN A 60 -35.38 -8.97 1.68
C ASN A 60 -36.68 -9.21 0.88
N ASN A 61 -36.99 -8.34 -0.11
CA ASN A 61 -38.15 -8.47 -0.96
C ASN A 61 -37.86 -7.83 -2.33
N SER A 62 -38.03 -8.60 -3.40
CA SER A 62 -37.71 -8.19 -4.77
C SER A 62 -38.52 -6.98 -5.29
N ARG A 63 -39.62 -6.63 -4.64
CA ARG A 63 -40.47 -5.51 -5.06
C ARG A 63 -40.10 -4.15 -4.48
N ASN A 64 -39.40 -4.12 -3.33
CA ASN A 64 -39.09 -2.88 -2.61
C ASN A 64 -37.60 -2.82 -2.19
N SER A 65 -36.71 -3.18 -3.10
CA SER A 65 -35.28 -3.05 -2.83
C SER A 65 -34.83 -1.67 -3.22
N ILE A 66 -34.62 -0.81 -2.23
CA ILE A 66 -34.09 0.53 -2.44
C ILE A 66 -32.83 0.71 -1.58
N ALA A 67 -31.84 1.33 -2.17
CA ALA A 67 -30.67 1.81 -1.45
C ALA A 67 -30.20 3.13 -2.07
N ASN A 68 -30.59 4.23 -1.41
CA ASN A 68 -30.19 5.56 -1.81
C ASN A 68 -29.12 6.11 -0.86
N GLY A 69 -28.16 6.85 -1.43
CA GLY A 69 -27.08 7.44 -0.66
C GLY A 69 -25.72 7.14 -1.22
N SER A 70 -24.71 7.16 -0.37
CA SER A 70 -23.32 6.92 -0.79
C SER A 70 -22.44 6.42 0.34
N VAL A 71 -21.37 5.72 -0.05
CA VAL A 71 -20.21 5.42 0.77
C VAL A 71 -19.06 6.27 0.26
N THR A 72 -18.49 7.13 1.11
CA THR A 72 -17.30 7.93 0.80
C THR A 72 -16.10 7.30 1.50
N TYR A 73 -15.01 7.10 0.78
CA TYR A 73 -13.77 6.53 1.34
C TYR A 73 -12.55 7.30 0.84
N ARG A 74 -11.40 7.10 1.49
CA ARG A 74 -10.12 7.63 1.04
C ARG A 74 -9.39 6.57 0.23
N ASP A 75 -8.97 6.93 -1.01
CA ASP A 75 -8.16 6.06 -1.88
C ASP A 75 -6.67 6.06 -1.50
N ALA A 76 -5.85 5.25 -2.19
CA ALA A 76 -4.41 5.14 -1.96
C ALA A 76 -3.66 6.48 -2.06
N ASN A 77 -4.16 7.40 -2.89
CA ASN A 77 -3.56 8.72 -3.11
C ASN A 77 -4.04 9.77 -2.07
N GLY A 78 -4.84 9.35 -1.08
CA GLY A 78 -5.38 10.24 -0.07
C GLY A 78 -6.63 11.02 -0.50
N ASN A 79 -7.14 10.81 -1.72
CA ASN A 79 -8.31 11.50 -2.24
C ASN A 79 -9.60 10.84 -1.73
N LYS A 80 -10.64 11.66 -1.53
CA LYS A 80 -11.98 11.14 -1.23
C LYS A 80 -12.64 10.63 -2.50
N ARG A 81 -13.09 9.37 -2.48
CA ARG A 81 -13.89 8.73 -3.52
C ARG A 81 -15.28 8.41 -3.00
N LYS A 82 -16.23 8.34 -3.89
CA LYS A 82 -17.64 8.10 -3.55
C LYS A 82 -18.20 6.95 -4.38
N ILE A 83 -18.85 6.00 -3.71
CA ILE A 83 -19.67 4.95 -4.30
C ILE A 83 -21.12 5.30 -4.03
N TYR A 84 -21.93 5.39 -5.08
CA TYR A 84 -23.37 5.60 -4.91
C TYR A 84 -24.04 4.25 -4.64
N LEU A 85 -24.89 4.23 -3.63
CA LEU A 85 -25.65 3.03 -3.26
C LEU A 85 -26.68 2.71 -4.34
N ARG A 86 -26.87 1.44 -4.59
CA ARG A 86 -27.83 0.88 -5.54
C ARG A 86 -28.44 -0.38 -4.96
N SER A 87 -29.69 -0.64 -5.32
CA SER A 87 -30.37 -1.87 -4.92
C SER A 87 -29.62 -3.11 -5.41
N GLY A 88 -29.43 -4.09 -4.52
CA GLY A 88 -28.76 -5.36 -4.83
C GLY A 88 -27.28 -5.26 -5.16
N MET A 89 -26.63 -4.13 -4.82
CA MET A 89 -25.20 -3.95 -5.13
C MET A 89 -24.31 -4.87 -4.28
N SER A 90 -23.19 -5.26 -4.88
CA SER A 90 -22.07 -5.89 -4.18
C SER A 90 -20.78 -5.39 -4.81
N GLU A 91 -20.06 -4.53 -4.10
CA GLU A 91 -18.80 -3.95 -4.55
C GLU A 91 -17.68 -4.25 -3.56
N SER A 92 -16.50 -4.51 -4.09
CA SER A 92 -15.28 -4.72 -3.30
C SER A 92 -14.12 -3.99 -3.97
N ILE A 93 -13.50 -3.06 -3.24
CA ILE A 93 -12.36 -2.27 -3.70
C ILE A 93 -11.18 -2.60 -2.79
N SER A 94 -10.01 -2.83 -3.37
CA SER A 94 -8.78 -3.13 -2.65
C SER A 94 -7.61 -2.36 -3.26
N PHE A 95 -6.73 -1.83 -2.41
CA PHE A 95 -5.53 -1.11 -2.83
C PHE A 95 -4.45 -1.15 -1.74
N GLU A 96 -3.22 -0.93 -2.16
CA GLU A 96 -2.08 -0.89 -1.25
C GLU A 96 -1.92 0.49 -0.61
N VAL A 97 -1.50 0.51 0.64
CA VAL A 97 -1.22 1.72 1.42
C VAL A 97 0.01 1.50 2.31
N ASN A 98 0.65 2.58 2.70
CA ASN A 98 1.82 2.56 3.58
C ASN A 98 1.43 2.90 5.03
N LYS A 99 2.34 2.68 5.95
CA LYS A 99 2.27 3.19 7.31
C LYS A 99 2.00 4.71 7.30
N GLY A 100 1.18 5.17 8.20
CA GLY A 100 0.76 6.57 8.24
C GLY A 100 -0.47 6.89 7.36
N PHE A 101 -0.98 5.95 6.55
CA PHE A 101 -2.20 6.17 5.77
C PHE A 101 -3.38 6.48 6.69
N LYS A 102 -4.08 7.58 6.39
CA LYS A 102 -5.25 8.04 7.16
C LYS A 102 -6.51 7.46 6.57
N SER A 103 -6.94 6.31 7.07
CA SER A 103 -8.20 5.67 6.71
C SER A 103 -9.39 6.59 6.96
N PHE A 104 -10.34 6.58 6.04
CA PHE A 104 -11.59 7.30 6.16
C PHE A 104 -12.68 6.54 5.40
N VAL A 105 -13.77 6.24 6.07
CA VAL A 105 -15.00 5.71 5.48
C VAL A 105 -16.18 6.44 6.11
N GLU A 106 -17.14 6.88 5.30
CA GLU A 106 -18.37 7.51 5.73
C GLU A 106 -19.52 6.93 4.91
N VAL A 107 -20.54 6.44 5.59
CA VAL A 107 -21.81 5.96 5.00
C VAL A 107 -22.88 7.03 5.24
N LYS A 108 -23.52 7.46 4.18
CA LYS A 108 -24.69 8.34 4.21
C LYS A 108 -25.77 7.74 3.33
N ALA A 109 -26.67 6.99 3.94
CA ALA A 109 -27.83 6.48 3.26
C ALA A 109 -29.08 7.23 3.72
N THR A 110 -29.91 7.63 2.77
CA THR A 110 -31.14 8.42 3.04
C THR A 110 -32.39 7.55 3.03
N ASP A 111 -32.31 6.39 2.35
CA ASP A 111 -33.46 5.53 2.15
C ASP A 111 -32.97 4.10 1.87
N ILE A 112 -33.18 3.20 2.83
CA ILE A 112 -32.78 1.80 2.76
C ILE A 112 -33.98 0.90 3.00
N TYR A 113 -34.25 0.00 2.06
CA TYR A 113 -35.15 -1.15 2.21
C TYR A 113 -34.30 -2.42 2.03
N GLY A 114 -34.10 -3.16 3.08
CA GLY A 114 -33.25 -4.33 3.14
C GLY A 114 -32.07 -4.18 4.09
N ASN A 115 -30.99 -4.86 3.78
CA ASN A 115 -29.78 -4.90 4.57
C ASN A 115 -28.62 -4.23 3.83
N LEU A 116 -28.05 -3.18 4.42
CA LEU A 116 -26.83 -2.52 3.95
C LEU A 116 -25.68 -2.93 4.86
N PHE A 117 -24.67 -3.57 4.28
CA PHE A 117 -23.43 -3.94 4.95
C PHE A 117 -22.27 -3.19 4.32
N VAL A 118 -21.49 -2.49 5.16
CA VAL A 118 -20.26 -1.83 4.75
C VAL A 118 -19.14 -2.27 5.69
N LYS A 119 -18.02 -2.70 5.12
CA LYS A 119 -16.86 -3.17 5.87
C LYS A 119 -15.58 -2.57 5.32
N TRP A 120 -14.76 -2.09 6.24
CA TRP A 120 -13.40 -1.62 5.99
C TRP A 120 -12.41 -2.48 6.76
N THR A 121 -11.36 -2.92 6.08
CA THR A 121 -10.25 -3.65 6.71
C THR A 121 -8.92 -3.16 6.16
N VAL A 122 -7.91 -3.12 7.02
CA VAL A 122 -6.51 -2.96 6.60
C VAL A 122 -5.73 -4.13 7.17
N THR A 123 -4.96 -4.79 6.32
CA THR A 123 -4.13 -5.95 6.67
C THR A 123 -2.69 -5.72 6.22
N LYS A 124 -1.73 -6.28 6.95
CA LYS A 124 -0.34 -6.36 6.47
C LYS A 124 -0.32 -7.29 5.25
N THR A 125 0.15 -6.80 4.10
CA THR A 125 0.06 -7.50 2.81
C THR A 125 0.72 -8.90 2.86
N TYR A 126 1.90 -9.01 3.48
CA TYR A 126 2.66 -10.27 3.49
C TYR A 126 2.20 -11.28 4.55
N THR A 127 1.65 -10.84 5.67
CA THR A 127 1.26 -11.75 6.77
C THR A 127 -0.23 -11.96 6.87
N GLY A 128 -1.03 -11.13 6.19
CA GLY A 128 -2.49 -11.11 6.33
C GLY A 128 -2.98 -10.62 7.70
N ALA A 129 -2.06 -10.20 8.60
CA ALA A 129 -2.43 -9.73 9.93
C ALA A 129 -3.29 -8.46 9.83
N ARG A 130 -4.47 -8.49 10.44
CA ARG A 130 -5.42 -7.38 10.42
C ARG A 130 -4.98 -6.30 11.39
N VAL A 131 -4.83 -5.06 10.90
CA VAL A 131 -4.44 -3.89 11.71
C VAL A 131 -5.58 -2.91 11.91
N GLN A 132 -6.57 -2.90 10.99
CA GLN A 132 -7.80 -2.14 11.15
C GLN A 132 -9.00 -2.98 10.72
N ASN A 133 -10.11 -2.84 11.44
CA ASN A 133 -11.36 -3.51 11.12
C ASN A 133 -12.54 -2.69 11.62
N TRP A 134 -13.36 -2.24 10.70
CA TRP A 134 -14.61 -1.57 11.00
C TRP A 134 -15.71 -2.11 10.09
N SER A 135 -16.91 -2.19 10.61
CA SER A 135 -18.08 -2.55 9.82
C SER A 135 -19.32 -1.93 10.40
N THR A 136 -20.24 -1.57 9.54
CA THR A 136 -21.62 -1.24 9.90
C THR A 136 -22.58 -2.16 9.17
N ASN A 137 -23.63 -2.56 9.83
CA ASN A 137 -24.69 -3.40 9.30
C ASN A 137 -26.01 -2.77 9.68
N PHE A 138 -26.75 -2.31 8.69
CA PHE A 138 -28.00 -1.61 8.88
C PHE A 138 -29.13 -2.32 8.13
N THR A 139 -30.19 -2.65 8.85
CA THR A 139 -31.37 -3.28 8.27
C THR A 139 -32.57 -2.37 8.49
N SER A 140 -33.30 -2.09 7.44
CA SER A 140 -34.54 -1.33 7.48
C SER A 140 -35.60 -1.95 6.59
N TYR A 141 -36.83 -1.93 7.07
CA TYR A 141 -38.01 -2.35 6.31
C TYR A 141 -38.95 -1.17 5.97
N THR A 142 -38.56 0.02 6.39
CA THR A 142 -39.41 1.23 6.35
C THR A 142 -38.77 2.41 5.60
N GLY A 143 -37.64 2.20 4.94
CA GLY A 143 -36.96 3.27 4.19
C GLY A 143 -36.22 4.25 5.10
N GLN A 144 -35.67 3.79 6.21
CA GLN A 144 -34.87 4.65 7.11
C GLN A 144 -33.47 4.89 6.54
N GLY A 145 -32.90 6.03 6.90
CA GLY A 145 -31.51 6.36 6.60
C GLY A 145 -30.53 6.02 7.71
N ILE A 146 -29.24 5.99 7.37
CA ILE A 146 -28.14 5.85 8.31
C ILE A 146 -27.02 6.83 7.98
N THR A 147 -26.37 7.35 9.01
CA THR A 147 -25.07 8.02 8.89
C THR A 147 -24.11 7.40 9.88
N ASP A 148 -22.98 6.87 9.38
CA ASP A 148 -21.92 6.27 10.19
C ASP A 148 -20.56 6.56 9.59
N SER A 149 -19.49 6.60 10.39
CA SER A 149 -18.17 6.93 9.90
C SER A 149 -17.04 6.30 10.70
N TYR A 150 -15.92 6.05 10.00
CA TYR A 150 -14.69 5.53 10.56
C TYR A 150 -13.50 6.37 10.14
N LYS A 151 -12.60 6.65 11.10
CA LYS A 151 -11.33 7.35 10.87
C LYS A 151 -10.24 6.77 11.76
N GLU A 152 -9.14 6.35 11.17
CA GLU A 152 -7.97 5.86 11.89
C GLU A 152 -6.70 5.99 11.04
N THR A 153 -5.53 6.01 11.68
CA THR A 153 -4.24 6.02 10.99
C THR A 153 -3.59 4.64 11.11
N VAL A 154 -3.07 4.13 10.00
CA VAL A 154 -2.29 2.88 9.94
C VAL A 154 -0.96 3.08 10.69
N LYS A 155 -0.74 2.31 11.76
CA LYS A 155 0.42 2.38 12.66
C LYS A 155 1.50 1.39 12.25
#